data_7456ffc178f6b0c8f7727e7bd844ff0a
#
_entry.id   7456ffc178f6b0c8f7727e7bd844ff0a
#
_cell.length_a   1.000
_cell.length_b   1.000
_cell.length_c   1.000
_cell.angle_alpha   90.00
_cell.angle_beta   90.00
_cell.angle_gamma   90.00
#
_symmetry.space_group_name_H-M   'P 1'
#
loop_
_entity.id
_entity.type
_entity.pdbx_description
1 polymer ?
#
loop_
_entity_poly.entity_id
_entity_poly.type
_entity_poly.pdbx_seq_one_letter_code
_entity_poly.pdbx_strand_id
1 'polypeptide(L)'
;PVSSSKTGYTMECIQHTAAINPGNSGGALVNEYGQLIGINSMKIVSDEYEGMGFAVPSSVFVKVVNEIIANGYVTNRPKLGITYIPASSQQTYAMYAAIKGLPAGTIVIYSISDDSSFKDTKAQKGDMIIAVNGKSLDSTSTLSEIVEKSNVGDKLTLTLVRLNVQDNY
;
A
#
# COMPACT_ATOMS: atom_id res chain seq x y z
N PRO A 1 -13.11 -8.17 -8.06
CA PRO A 1 -11.97 -7.50 -7.46
C PRO A 1 -10.68 -7.87 -8.20
N VAL A 2 -9.82 -6.90 -8.40
CA VAL A 2 -8.48 -7.11 -9.00
C VAL A 2 -7.45 -6.93 -7.91
N SER A 3 -6.54 -7.91 -7.78
CA SER A 3 -5.47 -7.88 -6.78
C SER A 3 -4.15 -7.52 -7.45
N SER A 4 -3.40 -6.60 -6.88
CA SER A 4 -2.02 -6.33 -7.31
C SER A 4 -1.05 -7.22 -6.54
N SER A 5 -0.38 -8.12 -7.22
CA SER A 5 0.66 -8.99 -6.63
C SER A 5 1.86 -8.20 -6.09
N LYS A 6 2.10 -6.99 -6.61
CA LYS A 6 3.21 -6.11 -6.17
C LYS A 6 2.91 -5.33 -4.89
N THR A 7 1.63 -5.04 -4.61
CA THR A 7 1.24 -4.19 -3.48
C THR A 7 0.33 -4.91 -2.48
N GLY A 8 -0.14 -6.12 -2.80
CA GLY A 8 -1.11 -6.86 -1.99
C GLY A 8 -2.48 -6.19 -1.87
N TYR A 9 -2.71 -5.12 -2.61
CA TYR A 9 -3.94 -4.33 -2.56
C TYR A 9 -5.01 -4.94 -3.46
N THR A 10 -6.20 -5.15 -2.92
CA THR A 10 -7.38 -5.62 -3.66
C THR A 10 -8.35 -4.47 -3.83
N MET A 11 -8.73 -4.14 -5.06
CA MET A 11 -9.69 -3.11 -5.38
C MET A 11 -10.80 -3.65 -6.28
N GLU A 12 -12.03 -3.22 -6.03
CA GLU A 12 -13.10 -3.42 -6.99
C GLU A 12 -12.87 -2.52 -8.20
N CYS A 13 -12.94 -3.10 -9.40
CA CYS A 13 -12.73 -2.38 -10.64
C CYS A 13 -13.79 -2.76 -11.66
N ILE A 14 -14.09 -1.82 -12.55
CA ILE A 14 -14.84 -2.09 -13.77
C ILE A 14 -13.84 -2.64 -14.79
N GLN A 15 -14.06 -3.86 -15.25
CA GLN A 15 -13.34 -4.45 -16.39
C GLN A 15 -14.02 -4.02 -17.68
N HIS A 16 -13.25 -3.62 -18.68
CA HIS A 16 -13.75 -3.23 -20.00
C HIS A 16 -12.75 -3.61 -21.10
N THR A 17 -13.22 -3.60 -22.35
CA THR A 17 -12.41 -3.93 -23.53
C THR A 17 -11.91 -2.69 -24.29
N ALA A 18 -12.25 -1.47 -23.83
CA ALA A 18 -11.68 -0.26 -24.39
C ALA A 18 -10.17 -0.23 -24.16
N ALA A 19 -9.41 0.06 -25.21
CA ALA A 19 -7.95 0.04 -25.16
C ALA A 19 -7.40 1.04 -24.13
N ILE A 20 -6.58 0.56 -23.21
CA ILE A 20 -5.82 1.38 -22.27
C ILE A 20 -4.40 1.56 -22.82
N ASN A 21 -4.02 2.81 -23.07
CA ASN A 21 -2.72 3.20 -23.57
C ASN A 21 -2.14 4.33 -22.71
N PRO A 22 -0.81 4.55 -22.75
CA PRO A 22 -0.21 5.73 -22.15
C PRO A 22 -0.92 7.01 -22.62
N GLY A 23 -1.39 7.82 -21.67
CA GLY A 23 -2.12 9.07 -21.92
C GLY A 23 -3.60 9.03 -21.59
N ASN A 24 -4.26 7.87 -21.53
CA ASN A 24 -5.67 7.79 -21.11
C ASN A 24 -5.87 7.39 -19.62
N SER A 25 -4.80 7.12 -18.89
CA SER A 25 -4.85 6.91 -17.43
C SER A 25 -5.29 8.20 -16.73
N GLY A 26 -6.26 8.08 -15.80
CA GLY A 26 -6.92 9.24 -15.18
C GLY A 26 -8.08 9.81 -16.01
N GLY A 27 -8.27 9.36 -17.26
CA GLY A 27 -9.38 9.73 -18.11
C GLY A 27 -10.70 9.06 -17.71
N ALA A 28 -11.79 9.64 -18.17
CA ALA A 28 -13.14 9.17 -17.89
C ALA A 28 -13.47 7.87 -18.63
N LEU A 29 -14.10 6.93 -17.94
CA LEU A 29 -14.87 5.85 -18.55
C LEU A 29 -16.35 6.25 -18.48
N VAL A 30 -17.00 6.37 -19.62
CA VAL A 30 -18.40 6.78 -19.72
C VAL A 30 -19.24 5.67 -20.34
N ASN A 31 -20.52 5.62 -19.98
CA ASN A 31 -21.48 4.73 -20.62
C ASN A 31 -22.09 5.36 -21.88
N GLU A 32 -22.99 4.63 -22.55
CA GLU A 32 -23.68 5.07 -23.76
C GLU A 32 -24.53 6.34 -23.58
N TYR A 33 -24.89 6.69 -22.34
CA TYR A 33 -25.62 7.89 -21.99
C TYR A 33 -24.72 9.08 -21.62
N GLY A 34 -23.40 8.95 -21.76
CA GLY A 34 -22.43 9.98 -21.40
C GLY A 34 -22.19 10.12 -19.88
N GLN A 35 -22.66 9.19 -19.07
CA GLN A 35 -22.46 9.23 -17.62
C GLN A 35 -21.09 8.70 -17.24
N LEU A 36 -20.41 9.38 -16.33
CA LEU A 36 -19.11 8.95 -15.80
C LEU A 36 -19.31 7.75 -14.87
N ILE A 37 -18.87 6.58 -15.29
CA ILE A 37 -18.99 5.33 -14.53
C ILE A 37 -17.67 4.88 -13.90
N GLY A 38 -16.52 5.37 -14.39
CA GLY A 38 -15.22 5.00 -13.87
C GLY A 38 -14.12 5.98 -14.28
N ILE A 39 -12.96 5.83 -13.63
CA ILE A 39 -11.71 6.52 -13.98
C ILE A 39 -10.70 5.45 -14.40
N ASN A 40 -10.17 5.57 -15.64
CA ASN A 40 -9.20 4.62 -16.19
C ASN A 40 -7.90 4.63 -15.37
N SER A 41 -7.33 3.45 -15.09
CA SER A 41 -6.08 3.34 -14.36
C SER A 41 -5.14 2.31 -14.98
N MET A 42 -3.97 2.75 -15.39
CA MET A 42 -2.91 1.85 -15.91
C MET A 42 -2.26 0.97 -14.85
N LYS A 43 -2.38 1.33 -13.57
CA LYS A 43 -1.79 0.52 -12.47
C LYS A 43 -2.45 -0.85 -12.29
N ILE A 44 -3.62 -1.04 -12.90
CA ILE A 44 -4.40 -2.27 -12.79
C ILE A 44 -4.23 -3.15 -14.05
N VAL A 45 -3.61 -2.64 -15.10
CA VAL A 45 -3.27 -3.43 -16.28
C VAL A 45 -2.08 -4.33 -15.92
N SER A 46 -2.28 -5.63 -15.87
CA SER A 46 -1.23 -6.63 -15.70
C SER A 46 -0.97 -7.34 -17.02
N ASP A 47 0.27 -7.80 -17.20
CA ASP A 47 0.67 -8.58 -18.39
C ASP A 47 -0.14 -9.89 -18.54
N GLU A 48 -0.82 -10.32 -17.47
CA GLU A 48 -1.69 -11.50 -17.45
C GLU A 48 -3.07 -11.25 -18.08
N TYR A 49 -3.44 -9.97 -18.35
CA TYR A 49 -4.75 -9.57 -18.85
C TYR A 49 -4.62 -8.73 -20.11
N GLU A 50 -3.94 -9.29 -21.11
CA GLU A 50 -3.78 -8.62 -22.42
C GLU A 50 -5.14 -8.30 -23.03
N GLY A 51 -5.35 -7.04 -23.45
CA GLY A 51 -6.61 -6.57 -24.04
C GLY A 51 -7.73 -6.26 -23.04
N MET A 52 -7.46 -6.29 -21.71
CA MET A 52 -8.43 -5.91 -20.68
C MET A 52 -8.02 -4.60 -20.02
N GLY A 53 -8.91 -3.62 -20.06
CA GLY A 53 -8.80 -2.37 -19.33
C GLY A 53 -9.53 -2.45 -17.99
N PHE A 54 -9.05 -1.68 -17.02
CA PHE A 54 -9.68 -1.57 -15.71
C PHE A 54 -9.86 -0.10 -15.33
N ALA A 55 -11.01 0.21 -14.75
CA ALA A 55 -11.33 1.54 -14.24
C ALA A 55 -11.79 1.48 -12.80
N VAL A 56 -11.44 2.50 -12.01
CA VAL A 56 -11.93 2.69 -10.64
C VAL A 56 -13.40 3.12 -10.72
N PRO A 57 -14.34 2.38 -10.09
CA PRO A 57 -15.77 2.68 -10.20
C PRO A 57 -16.15 4.04 -9.57
N SER A 58 -17.21 4.66 -10.08
CA SER A 58 -17.77 5.89 -9.51
C SER A 58 -18.19 5.72 -8.04
N SER A 59 -18.69 4.55 -7.66
CA SER A 59 -19.02 4.20 -6.27
C SER A 59 -17.83 4.34 -5.30
N VAL A 60 -16.60 4.18 -5.82
CA VAL A 60 -15.36 4.28 -5.03
C VAL A 60 -14.82 5.71 -5.06
N PHE A 61 -14.63 6.30 -6.25
CA PHE A 61 -13.91 7.57 -6.34
C PHE A 61 -14.75 8.79 -5.96
N VAL A 62 -16.09 8.79 -6.13
CA VAL A 62 -16.93 9.96 -5.85
C VAL A 62 -16.80 10.43 -4.40
N LYS A 63 -16.74 9.50 -3.44
CA LYS A 63 -16.51 9.84 -2.02
C LYS A 63 -15.17 10.53 -1.82
N VAL A 64 -14.12 9.97 -2.38
CA VAL A 64 -12.75 10.50 -2.31
C VAL A 64 -12.66 11.89 -2.94
N VAL A 65 -13.25 12.06 -4.14
CA VAL A 65 -13.26 13.36 -4.85
C VAL A 65 -14.01 14.43 -4.05
N ASN A 66 -15.18 14.09 -3.50
CA ASN A 66 -15.95 15.05 -2.69
C ASN A 66 -15.18 15.48 -1.43
N GLU A 67 -14.48 14.56 -0.76
CA GLU A 67 -13.62 14.92 0.38
C GLU A 67 -12.45 15.81 -0.02
N ILE A 68 -11.79 15.53 -1.14
CA ILE A 68 -10.70 16.37 -1.66
C ILE A 68 -11.22 17.77 -2.03
N ILE A 69 -12.39 17.87 -2.67
CA ILE A 69 -13.01 19.17 -3.00
C ILE A 69 -13.36 19.96 -1.75
N ALA A 70 -13.92 19.29 -0.74
CA ALA A 70 -14.37 19.95 0.49
C ALA A 70 -13.21 20.35 1.42
N ASN A 71 -12.15 19.52 1.52
CA ASN A 71 -11.13 19.62 2.56
C ASN A 71 -9.71 19.81 2.02
N GLY A 72 -9.49 19.61 0.70
CA GLY A 72 -8.15 19.57 0.10
C GLY A 72 -7.42 18.23 0.27
N TYR A 73 -7.96 17.31 1.04
CA TYR A 73 -7.38 15.98 1.30
C TYR A 73 -8.49 14.98 1.65
N VAL A 74 -8.15 13.68 1.65
CA VAL A 74 -9.06 12.62 2.06
C VAL A 74 -9.06 12.53 3.59
N THR A 75 -10.21 12.78 4.20
CA THR A 75 -10.40 12.69 5.66
C THR A 75 -10.48 11.22 6.10
N ASN A 76 -10.24 10.99 7.38
CA ASN A 76 -10.36 9.66 8.01
C ASN A 76 -9.57 8.52 7.34
N ARG A 77 -8.52 8.84 6.57
CA ARG A 77 -7.61 7.84 6.03
C ARG A 77 -6.40 7.70 6.96
N PRO A 78 -6.35 6.65 7.77
CA PRO A 78 -5.23 6.46 8.67
C PRO A 78 -3.94 6.23 7.89
N LYS A 79 -2.85 6.82 8.36
CA LYS A 79 -1.50 6.63 7.79
C LYS A 79 -0.49 6.56 8.91
N LEU A 80 0.58 5.81 8.72
CA LEU A 80 1.69 5.75 9.66
C LEU A 80 2.76 6.81 9.37
N GLY A 81 2.73 7.41 8.17
CA GLY A 81 3.73 8.37 7.74
C GLY A 81 5.11 7.75 7.54
N ILE A 82 5.16 6.50 7.07
CA ILE A 82 6.39 5.81 6.68
C ILE A 82 6.28 5.28 5.25
N THR A 83 7.41 5.21 4.55
CA THR A 83 7.56 4.33 3.39
C THR A 83 8.36 3.11 3.81
N TYR A 84 8.04 1.97 3.24
CA TYR A 84 8.72 0.72 3.54
C TYR A 84 8.90 -0.13 2.28
N ILE A 85 9.84 -1.06 2.36
CA ILE A 85 10.11 -2.04 1.31
C ILE A 85 10.10 -3.44 1.92
N PRO A 86 9.81 -4.49 1.14
CA PRO A 86 9.99 -5.87 1.60
C PRO A 86 11.44 -6.13 1.99
N ALA A 87 11.67 -6.82 3.11
CA ALA A 87 13.03 -7.22 3.48
C ALA A 87 13.71 -8.08 2.40
N SER A 88 12.92 -8.89 1.68
CA SER A 88 13.36 -9.71 0.56
C SER A 88 13.87 -8.92 -0.65
N SER A 89 13.56 -7.63 -0.75
CA SER A 89 13.99 -6.79 -1.87
C SER A 89 15.45 -6.32 -1.78
N GLN A 90 16.10 -6.50 -0.62
CA GLN A 90 17.50 -6.14 -0.40
C GLN A 90 18.26 -7.30 0.24
N GLN A 91 19.36 -7.72 -0.37
CA GLN A 91 20.12 -8.91 0.02
C GLN A 91 20.50 -8.91 1.51
N THR A 92 21.00 -7.80 2.05
CA THR A 92 21.42 -7.69 3.45
C THR A 92 20.27 -7.98 4.41
N TYR A 93 19.10 -7.38 4.19
CA TYR A 93 17.92 -7.62 5.04
C TYR A 93 17.32 -9.01 4.83
N ALA A 94 17.33 -9.52 3.59
CA ALA A 94 16.86 -10.86 3.28
C ALA A 94 17.70 -11.93 4.00
N MET A 95 19.02 -11.81 3.97
CA MET A 95 19.94 -12.72 4.68
C MET A 95 19.74 -12.64 6.20
N TYR A 96 19.68 -11.44 6.74
CA TYR A 96 19.46 -11.26 8.18
C TYR A 96 18.11 -11.85 8.61
N ALA A 97 17.03 -11.59 7.88
CA ALA A 97 15.72 -12.14 8.15
C ALA A 97 15.72 -13.67 8.13
N ALA A 98 16.40 -14.29 7.16
CA ALA A 98 16.53 -15.73 7.06
C ALA A 98 17.31 -16.32 8.25
N ILE A 99 18.46 -15.74 8.62
CA ILE A 99 19.29 -16.20 9.74
C ILE A 99 18.54 -16.09 11.07
N LYS A 100 17.79 -15.02 11.28
CA LYS A 100 17.02 -14.78 12.52
C LYS A 100 15.62 -15.43 12.51
N GLY A 101 15.23 -16.11 11.43
CA GLY A 101 13.90 -16.74 11.31
C GLY A 101 12.76 -15.72 11.37
N LEU A 102 12.94 -14.52 10.81
CA LEU A 102 11.91 -13.49 10.82
C LEU A 102 10.75 -13.84 9.88
N PRO A 103 9.55 -13.31 10.11
CA PRO A 103 8.37 -13.58 9.28
C PRO A 103 8.59 -13.26 7.79
N ALA A 104 7.93 -14.00 6.92
CA ALA A 104 8.04 -13.82 5.46
C ALA A 104 7.58 -12.42 4.99
N GLY A 105 6.64 -11.81 5.70
CA GLY A 105 6.14 -10.48 5.45
C GLY A 105 6.94 -9.34 6.08
N THR A 106 8.14 -9.62 6.61
CA THR A 106 9.01 -8.59 7.20
C THR A 106 9.27 -7.46 6.22
N ILE A 107 9.06 -6.23 6.67
CA ILE A 107 9.27 -5.00 5.90
C ILE A 107 10.30 -4.11 6.59
N VAL A 108 11.01 -3.32 5.79
CA VAL A 108 12.07 -2.41 6.26
C VAL A 108 11.60 -0.97 6.12
N ILE A 109 11.72 -0.17 7.15
CA ILE A 109 11.42 1.26 7.11
C ILE A 109 12.44 1.94 6.18
N TYR A 110 11.97 2.44 5.04
CA TYR A 110 12.79 3.15 4.07
C TYR A 110 12.89 4.63 4.37
N SER A 111 11.77 5.26 4.75
CA SER A 111 11.75 6.65 5.22
C SER A 111 10.61 6.88 6.22
N ILE A 112 10.76 7.92 7.03
CA ILE A 112 9.77 8.40 7.99
C ILE A 112 9.49 9.86 7.64
N SER A 113 8.22 10.21 7.45
CA SER A 113 7.79 11.58 7.13
C SER A 113 7.83 12.46 8.39
N ASP A 114 7.98 13.76 8.21
CA ASP A 114 8.00 14.71 9.33
C ASP A 114 6.70 14.78 10.13
N ASP A 115 5.57 14.44 9.50
CA ASP A 115 4.23 14.34 10.11
C ASP A 115 3.89 12.92 10.59
N SER A 116 4.87 12.03 10.64
CA SER A 116 4.69 10.64 11.07
C SER A 116 4.49 10.52 12.57
N SER A 117 3.61 9.59 12.97
CA SER A 117 3.47 9.14 14.37
C SER A 117 4.73 8.44 14.92
N PHE A 118 5.70 8.12 14.07
CA PHE A 118 6.99 7.55 14.48
C PHE A 118 7.99 8.58 15.00
N LYS A 119 7.74 9.89 14.78
CA LYS A 119 8.68 10.97 15.12
C LYS A 119 9.11 10.96 16.59
N ASP A 120 8.18 10.65 17.49
CA ASP A 120 8.43 10.62 18.93
C ASP A 120 8.79 9.22 19.46
N THR A 121 9.12 8.30 18.54
CA THR A 121 9.51 6.93 18.89
C THR A 121 11.00 6.71 18.67
N LYS A 122 11.49 5.52 19.07
CA LYS A 122 12.87 5.10 18.80
C LYS A 122 13.04 4.44 17.43
N ALA A 123 11.98 4.39 16.63
CA ALA A 123 12.02 3.82 15.29
C ALA A 123 12.82 4.72 14.34
N GLN A 124 13.57 4.10 13.45
CA GLN A 124 14.41 4.80 12.49
C GLN A 124 14.44 4.07 11.14
N LYS A 125 14.91 4.77 10.12
CA LYS A 125 15.21 4.15 8.82
C LYS A 125 16.14 2.94 9.00
N GLY A 126 15.79 1.83 8.35
CA GLY A 126 16.51 0.56 8.42
C GLY A 126 15.97 -0.41 9.48
N ASP A 127 15.09 0.03 10.38
CA ASP A 127 14.41 -0.90 11.28
C ASP A 127 13.46 -1.80 10.49
N MET A 128 13.38 -3.06 10.88
CA MET A 128 12.48 -4.05 10.30
C MET A 128 11.23 -4.21 11.17
N ILE A 129 10.05 -4.08 10.58
CA ILE A 129 8.77 -4.36 11.24
C ILE A 129 8.46 -5.84 11.01
N ILE A 130 8.24 -6.58 12.10
CA ILE A 130 7.99 -8.02 12.06
C ILE A 130 6.60 -8.40 12.57
N ALA A 131 5.97 -7.54 13.37
CA ALA A 131 4.62 -7.78 13.88
C ALA A 131 3.88 -6.48 14.15
N VAL A 132 2.54 -6.54 14.11
CA VAL A 132 1.62 -5.46 14.45
C VAL A 132 0.60 -5.99 15.44
N ASN A 133 0.41 -5.31 16.58
CA ASN A 133 -0.50 -5.72 17.66
C ASN A 133 -0.28 -7.19 18.10
N GLY A 134 0.98 -7.62 18.13
CA GLY A 134 1.36 -9.00 18.46
C GLY A 134 1.15 -10.03 17.36
N LYS A 135 0.54 -9.66 16.23
CA LYS A 135 0.37 -10.54 15.07
C LYS A 135 1.56 -10.40 14.14
N SER A 136 2.17 -11.53 13.79
CA SER A 136 3.28 -11.64 12.84
C SER A 136 2.89 -11.14 11.45
N LEU A 137 3.83 -10.54 10.73
CA LEU A 137 3.62 -10.15 9.34
C LEU A 137 3.84 -11.37 8.42
N ASP A 138 2.74 -12.02 8.04
CA ASP A 138 2.78 -13.19 7.15
C ASP A 138 3.02 -12.79 5.68
N SER A 139 2.60 -11.57 5.32
CA SER A 139 2.83 -10.97 4.00
C SER A 139 3.19 -9.49 4.13
N THR A 140 3.79 -8.93 3.08
CA THR A 140 4.16 -7.50 3.02
C THR A 140 2.93 -6.56 2.99
N SER A 141 1.75 -7.06 2.64
CA SER A 141 0.49 -6.32 2.66
C SER A 141 -0.16 -6.25 4.04
N THR A 142 0.24 -7.12 4.99
CA THR A 142 -0.42 -7.23 6.31
C THR A 142 -0.46 -5.90 7.06
N LEU A 143 0.63 -5.11 7.01
CA LEU A 143 0.65 -3.79 7.67
C LEU A 143 -0.35 -2.82 7.04
N SER A 144 -0.38 -2.70 5.72
CA SER A 144 -1.31 -1.80 5.02
C SER A 144 -2.77 -2.20 5.26
N GLU A 145 -3.08 -3.50 5.24
CA GLU A 145 -4.42 -4.01 5.53
C GLU A 145 -4.89 -3.68 6.95
N ILE A 146 -3.98 -3.76 7.94
CA ILE A 146 -4.31 -3.40 9.32
C ILE A 146 -4.54 -1.89 9.44
N VAL A 147 -3.67 -1.07 8.82
CA VAL A 147 -3.81 0.39 8.82
C VAL A 147 -5.10 0.83 8.14
N GLU A 148 -5.45 0.25 7.00
CA GLU A 148 -6.70 0.56 6.28
C GLU A 148 -7.97 0.25 7.07
N LYS A 149 -7.92 -0.79 7.93
CA LYS A 149 -9.04 -1.18 8.81
C LYS A 149 -9.09 -0.41 10.13
N SER A 150 -8.06 0.40 10.42
CA SER A 150 -7.97 1.24 11.62
C SER A 150 -8.66 2.58 11.41
N ASN A 151 -8.92 3.31 12.49
CA ASN A 151 -9.38 4.69 12.46
C ASN A 151 -8.23 5.64 12.77
N VAL A 152 -8.37 6.90 12.34
CA VAL A 152 -7.45 7.96 12.77
C VAL A 152 -7.51 8.11 14.28
N GLY A 153 -6.36 8.03 14.95
CA GLY A 153 -6.25 8.05 16.41
C GLY A 153 -6.12 6.69 17.08
N ASP A 154 -6.34 5.58 16.35
CA ASP A 154 -6.09 4.25 16.88
C ASP A 154 -4.59 4.06 17.16
N LYS A 155 -4.28 3.33 18.23
CA LYS A 155 -2.91 3.00 18.60
C LYS A 155 -2.53 1.62 18.08
N LEU A 156 -1.46 1.57 17.28
CA LEU A 156 -0.87 0.32 16.81
C LEU A 156 0.45 0.06 17.54
N THR A 157 0.61 -1.15 18.05
CA THR A 157 1.86 -1.61 18.64
C THR A 157 2.66 -2.36 17.58
N LEU A 158 3.85 -1.84 17.25
CA LEU A 158 4.73 -2.45 16.25
C LEU A 158 5.91 -3.12 16.96
N THR A 159 6.23 -4.34 16.54
CA THR A 159 7.45 -5.02 16.96
C THR A 159 8.52 -4.79 15.90
N LEU A 160 9.64 -4.18 16.33
CA LEU A 160 10.75 -3.81 15.47
C LEU A 160 11.98 -4.64 15.79
N VAL A 161 12.74 -4.96 14.75
CA VAL A 161 14.09 -5.55 14.84
C VAL A 161 15.05 -4.64 14.11
N ARG A 162 16.18 -4.32 14.75
CA ARG A 162 17.24 -3.51 14.15
C ARG A 162 18.41 -4.37 13.75
N LEU A 163 18.91 -4.16 12.54
CA LEU A 163 20.13 -4.79 12.07
C LEU A 163 21.32 -4.23 12.87
N ASN A 164 21.91 -5.04 13.75
CA ASN A 164 23.15 -4.68 14.42
C ASN A 164 24.32 -5.20 13.59
N VAL A 165 25.17 -4.30 13.12
CA VAL A 165 26.37 -4.65 12.33
C VAL A 165 27.36 -5.48 13.14
N GLN A 166 27.21 -5.50 14.47
CA GLN A 166 28.07 -6.29 15.38
C GLN A 166 27.67 -7.77 15.49
N ASP A 167 26.50 -8.17 14.98
CA ASP A 167 26.04 -9.56 14.97
C ASP A 167 26.62 -10.41 13.82
N ASN A 168 27.60 -9.87 13.08
CA ASN A 168 28.21 -10.51 11.89
C ASN A 168 29.55 -11.22 12.21
N TYR A 169 29.69 -11.86 13.38
CA TYR A 169 30.80 -12.74 13.64
C TYR A 169 30.34 -14.04 14.28
#